data_bb8699d8e354d006494482cd086783f7
#
_entry.id   bb8699d8e354d006494482cd086783f7
#
_cell.length_a   1.000
_cell.length_b   1.000
_cell.length_c   1.000
_cell.angle_alpha   90.00
_cell.angle_beta   90.00
_cell.angle_gamma   90.00
#
_symmetry.space_group_name_H-M   'P 1'
#
loop_
_entity.id
_entity.type
_entity.pdbx_description
1 polymer ?
#
loop_
_entity_poly.entity_id
_entity_poly.type
_entity_poly.pdbx_seq_one_letter_code
_entity_poly.pdbx_strand_id
1 'polypeptide(L)'
;GTGLMMNDTSITPEELLAIKMDTRYAKSSWVKPWMDSLLAVDTKGDAKLGEAQKLLREWDWSSDGKGKADAIAERLIRHAARANWRNDPLPDPRETLQKTVDEFSERFGRLDPALGDIQRLRRGKVDLPMLGGTDTLRATTMWDGEQADGKMRVRHGDSFIMLVRWDKAGQVVSESIQPYGAATNRPESPHYTDQMKLYVAGKFKPVHFEWADAVKHAKRRYRP
;
A
#
# COMPACT_ATOMS: atom_id res chain seq x y z
N GLY A 1 -10.20 -3.00 9.83
CA GLY A 1 -10.83 -1.72 10.20
C GLY A 1 -11.68 -1.86 11.43
N THR A 2 -12.75 -2.65 11.38
CA THR A 2 -13.73 -2.77 12.48
C THR A 2 -13.08 -3.11 13.83
N GLY A 3 -12.19 -4.11 13.88
CA GLY A 3 -11.53 -4.52 15.12
C GLY A 3 -10.65 -3.45 15.77
N LEU A 4 -10.20 -2.44 15.01
CA LEU A 4 -9.43 -1.33 15.55
C LEU A 4 -10.29 -0.23 16.19
N MET A 5 -11.61 -0.24 15.90
CA MET A 5 -12.54 0.80 16.35
C MET A 5 -13.56 0.28 17.38
N MET A 6 -13.79 -1.03 17.46
CA MET A 6 -14.90 -1.61 18.24
C MET A 6 -14.87 -1.30 19.74
N ASN A 7 -13.69 -1.09 20.31
CA ASN A 7 -13.54 -0.85 21.75
C ASN A 7 -13.18 0.61 22.07
N ASP A 8 -13.25 1.49 21.09
CA ASP A 8 -12.98 2.91 21.25
C ASP A 8 -14.27 3.70 21.06
N THR A 9 -14.67 4.44 22.10
CA THR A 9 -15.89 5.25 22.11
C THR A 9 -15.64 6.72 21.75
N SER A 10 -14.36 7.10 21.51
CA SER A 10 -13.97 8.50 21.32
C SER A 10 -12.82 8.66 20.36
N ILE A 11 -12.95 8.10 19.13
CA ILE A 11 -11.89 8.16 18.11
C ILE A 11 -11.55 9.60 17.74
N THR A 12 -10.33 10.01 18.01
CA THR A 12 -9.78 11.31 17.62
C THR A 12 -9.45 11.37 16.13
N PRO A 13 -9.31 12.55 15.52
CA PRO A 13 -8.85 12.69 14.14
C PRO A 13 -7.50 12.02 13.87
N GLU A 14 -6.59 12.09 14.82
CA GLU A 14 -5.24 11.50 14.76
C GLU A 14 -5.31 9.97 14.76
N GLU A 15 -6.16 9.39 15.61
CA GLU A 15 -6.40 7.94 15.65
C GLU A 15 -7.08 7.46 14.38
N LEU A 16 -8.07 8.19 13.85
CA LEU A 16 -8.71 7.86 12.59
C LEU A 16 -7.69 7.85 11.42
N LEU A 17 -6.80 8.83 11.39
CA LEU A 17 -5.73 8.88 10.40
C LEU A 17 -4.76 7.70 10.57
N ALA A 18 -4.35 7.39 11.79
CA ALA A 18 -3.48 6.25 12.09
C ALA A 18 -4.13 4.92 11.67
N ILE A 19 -5.43 4.74 11.94
CA ILE A 19 -6.21 3.59 11.48
C ILE A 19 -6.22 3.53 9.95
N LYS A 20 -6.52 4.64 9.26
CA LYS A 20 -6.56 4.68 7.78
C LYS A 20 -5.20 4.35 7.16
N MET A 21 -4.11 4.73 7.82
CA MET A 21 -2.75 4.53 7.32
C MET A 21 -2.12 3.21 7.82
N ASP A 22 -2.89 2.35 8.48
CA ASP A 22 -2.41 1.06 8.99
C ASP A 22 -2.07 0.11 7.84
N THR A 23 -0.85 -0.42 7.88
CA THR A 23 -0.29 -1.35 6.90
C THR A 23 -0.34 -2.81 7.37
N ARG A 24 -0.95 -3.08 8.54
CA ARG A 24 -1.00 -4.41 9.13
C ARG A 24 -2.13 -5.25 8.56
N TYR A 25 -1.84 -6.53 8.41
CA TYR A 25 -2.83 -7.55 8.09
C TYR A 25 -3.52 -8.07 9.35
N ALA A 26 -4.84 -8.17 9.29
CA ALA A 26 -5.58 -8.83 10.37
C ALA A 26 -5.34 -10.34 10.32
N LYS A 27 -4.97 -10.93 11.47
CA LYS A 27 -4.80 -12.39 11.59
C LYS A 27 -6.11 -13.18 11.39
N SER A 28 -7.26 -12.51 11.37
CA SER A 28 -8.56 -13.08 11.01
C SER A 28 -8.89 -12.99 9.52
N SER A 29 -8.00 -12.43 8.69
CA SER A 29 -8.18 -12.33 7.24
C SER A 29 -7.82 -13.62 6.51
N TRP A 30 -8.18 -13.70 5.23
CA TRP A 30 -7.80 -14.79 4.33
C TRP A 30 -6.28 -14.96 4.18
N VAL A 31 -5.50 -13.93 4.49
CA VAL A 31 -4.04 -13.97 4.43
C VAL A 31 -3.45 -14.96 5.44
N LYS A 32 -4.11 -15.13 6.60
CA LYS A 32 -3.60 -16.05 7.63
C LYS A 32 -3.57 -17.52 7.15
N PRO A 33 -4.69 -18.12 6.71
CA PRO A 33 -4.64 -19.49 6.20
C PRO A 33 -3.75 -19.62 4.95
N TRP A 34 -3.64 -18.60 4.12
CA TRP A 34 -2.71 -18.60 3.00
C TRP A 34 -1.25 -18.69 3.47
N MET A 35 -0.84 -17.85 4.41
CA MET A 35 0.51 -17.88 4.98
C MET A 35 0.79 -19.20 5.69
N ASP A 36 -0.18 -19.76 6.40
CA ASP A 36 -0.02 -21.08 7.04
C ASP A 36 0.24 -22.18 6.01
N SER A 37 -0.43 -22.13 4.86
CA SER A 37 -0.20 -23.10 3.79
C SER A 37 1.20 -22.99 3.19
N LEU A 38 1.74 -21.79 3.04
CA LEU A 38 3.12 -21.56 2.58
C LEU A 38 4.16 -22.07 3.60
N LEU A 39 3.90 -21.86 4.89
CA LEU A 39 4.75 -22.34 5.98
C LEU A 39 4.71 -23.86 6.17
N ALA A 40 3.63 -24.51 5.74
CA ALA A 40 3.47 -25.96 5.78
C ALA A 40 4.11 -26.69 4.58
N VAL A 41 4.60 -25.97 3.57
CA VAL A 41 5.28 -26.56 2.41
C VAL A 41 6.51 -27.34 2.87
N ASP A 42 6.59 -28.61 2.49
CA ASP A 42 7.82 -29.40 2.67
C ASP A 42 8.91 -28.89 1.72
N THR A 43 9.97 -28.34 2.26
CA THR A 43 11.08 -27.77 1.47
C THR A 43 11.96 -28.82 0.81
N LYS A 44 11.84 -30.09 1.21
CA LYS A 44 12.66 -31.22 0.69
C LYS A 44 14.18 -30.95 0.73
N GLY A 45 14.62 -30.18 1.73
CA GLY A 45 16.02 -29.80 1.89
C GLY A 45 16.48 -28.63 1.00
N ASP A 46 15.59 -27.98 0.27
CA ASP A 46 15.91 -26.76 -0.47
C ASP A 46 16.19 -25.62 0.51
N ALA A 47 17.45 -25.18 0.55
CA ALA A 47 17.93 -24.17 1.48
C ALA A 47 17.26 -22.80 1.27
N LYS A 48 16.96 -22.42 0.01
CA LYS A 48 16.32 -21.15 -0.32
C LYS A 48 14.85 -21.13 0.09
N LEU A 49 14.12 -22.24 -0.12
CA LEU A 49 12.75 -22.38 0.39
C LEU A 49 12.72 -22.31 1.92
N GLY A 50 13.72 -22.97 2.58
CA GLY A 50 13.88 -22.89 4.03
C GLY A 50 14.14 -21.46 4.53
N GLU A 51 14.98 -20.70 3.83
CA GLU A 51 15.24 -19.27 4.12
C GLU A 51 13.98 -18.42 3.96
N ALA A 52 13.22 -18.61 2.87
CA ALA A 52 11.96 -17.91 2.64
C ALA A 52 10.96 -18.20 3.78
N GLN A 53 10.78 -19.45 4.18
CA GLN A 53 9.91 -19.80 5.30
C GLN A 53 10.39 -19.20 6.62
N LYS A 54 11.72 -19.11 6.85
CA LYS A 54 12.25 -18.43 8.04
C LYS A 54 11.86 -16.95 8.05
N LEU A 55 12.05 -16.24 6.94
CA LEU A 55 11.62 -14.84 6.81
C LEU A 55 10.12 -14.69 7.09
N LEU A 56 9.28 -15.56 6.52
CA LEU A 56 7.81 -15.49 6.73
C LEU A 56 7.41 -15.80 8.18
N ARG A 57 8.14 -16.64 8.93
CA ARG A 57 7.87 -16.87 10.36
C ARG A 57 8.22 -15.64 11.21
N GLU A 58 9.21 -14.87 10.80
CA GLU A 58 9.67 -13.65 11.48
C GLU A 58 8.87 -12.40 11.06
N TRP A 59 7.98 -12.53 10.07
CA TRP A 59 7.17 -11.40 9.58
C TRP A 59 6.18 -10.91 10.64
N ASP A 60 6.17 -9.61 10.90
CA ASP A 60 5.31 -8.96 11.87
C ASP A 60 3.89 -8.65 11.37
N TRP A 61 3.52 -9.15 10.19
CA TRP A 61 2.23 -8.94 9.53
C TRP A 61 2.00 -7.50 9.08
N SER A 62 3.05 -6.72 8.91
CA SER A 62 3.01 -5.35 8.42
C SER A 62 3.69 -5.21 7.07
N SER A 63 3.23 -4.26 6.26
CA SER A 63 3.86 -3.84 5.01
C SER A 63 4.33 -2.38 5.12
N ASP A 64 4.96 -2.07 6.25
CA ASP A 64 5.46 -0.73 6.58
C ASP A 64 6.89 -0.47 6.10
N GLY A 65 7.51 -1.47 5.46
CA GLY A 65 8.86 -1.39 4.88
C GLY A 65 9.99 -1.52 5.88
N LYS A 66 9.71 -1.86 7.15
CA LYS A 66 10.73 -2.06 8.19
C LYS A 66 11.12 -3.53 8.34
N GLY A 67 10.18 -4.44 8.05
CA GLY A 67 10.39 -5.87 8.14
C GLY A 67 11.19 -6.41 6.95
N LYS A 68 12.13 -7.34 7.22
CA LYS A 68 12.87 -8.03 6.16
C LYS A 68 11.99 -8.91 5.28
N ALA A 69 10.87 -9.37 5.82
CA ALA A 69 9.94 -10.24 5.11
C ALA A 69 8.87 -9.48 4.30
N ASP A 70 8.73 -8.17 4.47
CA ASP A 70 7.63 -7.40 3.88
C ASP A 70 7.51 -7.60 2.37
N ALA A 71 8.62 -7.56 1.67
CA ALA A 71 8.64 -7.66 0.22
C ALA A 71 8.22 -9.05 -0.29
N ILE A 72 8.76 -10.12 0.29
CA ILE A 72 8.42 -11.50 -0.09
C ILE A 72 7.01 -11.86 0.35
N ALA A 73 6.56 -11.41 1.53
CA ALA A 73 5.21 -11.62 2.02
C ALA A 73 4.18 -10.95 1.09
N GLU A 74 4.38 -9.67 0.73
CA GLU A 74 3.51 -8.98 -0.22
C GLU A 74 3.47 -9.65 -1.59
N ARG A 75 4.60 -10.16 -2.08
CA ARG A 75 4.62 -10.87 -3.35
C ARG A 75 3.79 -12.15 -3.30
N LEU A 76 3.90 -12.92 -2.24
CA LEU A 76 3.15 -14.16 -2.02
C LEU A 76 1.65 -13.91 -1.82
N ILE A 77 1.28 -12.89 -1.03
CA ILE A 77 -0.12 -12.47 -0.85
C ILE A 77 -0.73 -12.09 -2.19
N ARG A 78 -0.01 -11.33 -2.98
CA ARG A 78 -0.48 -10.84 -4.27
C ARG A 78 -0.75 -11.95 -5.29
N HIS A 79 0.05 -13.01 -5.29
CA HIS A 79 -0.21 -14.17 -6.16
C HIS A 79 -1.56 -14.82 -5.87
N ALA A 80 -2.00 -14.83 -4.62
CA ALA A 80 -3.27 -15.42 -4.19
C ALA A 80 -4.45 -14.42 -4.21
N ALA A 81 -4.19 -13.12 -4.11
CA ALA A 81 -5.22 -12.11 -3.92
C ALA A 81 -6.31 -12.13 -4.98
N ARG A 82 -5.96 -12.29 -6.25
CA ARG A 82 -6.94 -12.31 -7.35
C ARG A 82 -7.88 -13.51 -7.25
N ALA A 83 -7.34 -14.68 -6.94
CA ALA A 83 -8.13 -15.88 -6.74
C ALA A 83 -9.08 -15.70 -5.54
N ASN A 84 -8.56 -15.21 -4.41
CA ASN A 84 -9.36 -14.91 -3.24
C ASN A 84 -10.53 -13.95 -3.55
N TRP A 85 -10.29 -12.84 -4.24
CA TRP A 85 -11.34 -11.87 -4.56
C TRP A 85 -12.39 -12.38 -5.54
N ARG A 86 -12.04 -13.36 -6.37
CA ARG A 86 -12.97 -14.02 -7.29
C ARG A 86 -13.65 -15.23 -6.68
N ASN A 87 -13.29 -15.57 -5.46
CA ASN A 87 -13.70 -16.82 -4.82
C ASN A 87 -13.31 -18.07 -5.63
N ASP A 88 -12.18 -17.97 -6.34
CA ASP A 88 -11.53 -19.07 -7.05
C ASP A 88 -10.62 -19.86 -6.09
N PRO A 89 -10.25 -21.10 -6.40
CA PRO A 89 -9.23 -21.84 -5.65
C PRO A 89 -7.91 -21.07 -5.61
N LEU A 90 -7.30 -20.99 -4.42
CA LEU A 90 -5.97 -20.39 -4.26
C LEU A 90 -4.93 -21.19 -5.06
N PRO A 91 -3.86 -20.55 -5.54
CA PRO A 91 -2.79 -21.24 -6.25
C PRO A 91 -2.09 -22.25 -5.35
N ASP A 92 -1.38 -23.21 -5.96
CA ASP A 92 -0.59 -24.19 -5.20
C ASP A 92 0.49 -23.46 -4.37
N PRO A 93 0.55 -23.65 -3.05
CA PRO A 93 1.47 -22.93 -2.18
C PRO A 93 2.93 -23.29 -2.45
N ARG A 94 3.25 -24.54 -2.83
CA ARG A 94 4.62 -24.94 -3.13
C ARG A 94 5.11 -24.30 -4.43
N GLU A 95 4.32 -24.37 -5.49
CA GLU A 95 4.66 -23.76 -6.78
C GLU A 95 4.79 -22.24 -6.62
N THR A 96 3.90 -21.62 -5.86
CA THR A 96 3.93 -20.17 -5.63
C THR A 96 5.15 -19.74 -4.82
N LEU A 97 5.50 -20.49 -3.77
CA LEU A 97 6.68 -20.22 -2.96
C LEU A 97 7.96 -20.38 -3.80
N GLN A 98 8.08 -21.50 -4.56
CA GLN A 98 9.23 -21.77 -5.43
C GLN A 98 9.40 -20.64 -6.45
N LYS A 99 8.35 -20.31 -7.20
CA LYS A 99 8.37 -19.24 -8.20
C LYS A 99 8.79 -17.90 -7.60
N THR A 100 8.33 -17.57 -6.40
CA THR A 100 8.67 -16.31 -5.74
C THR A 100 10.14 -16.30 -5.30
N VAL A 101 10.64 -17.41 -4.77
CA VAL A 101 12.05 -17.58 -4.38
C VAL A 101 12.97 -17.47 -5.59
N ASP A 102 12.62 -18.10 -6.70
CA ASP A 102 13.40 -18.06 -7.94
C ASP A 102 13.41 -16.62 -8.51
N GLU A 103 12.26 -15.97 -8.57
CA GLU A 103 12.14 -14.58 -9.01
C GLU A 103 13.00 -13.63 -8.15
N PHE A 104 12.93 -13.72 -6.83
CA PHE A 104 13.68 -12.86 -5.93
C PHE A 104 15.18 -13.12 -6.02
N SER A 105 15.58 -14.39 -6.12
CA SER A 105 16.98 -14.78 -6.31
C SER A 105 17.55 -14.24 -7.61
N GLU A 106 16.82 -14.38 -8.70
CA GLU A 106 17.26 -13.94 -10.03
C GLU A 106 17.32 -12.41 -10.14
N ARG A 107 16.28 -11.71 -9.67
CA ARG A 107 16.14 -10.27 -9.89
C ARG A 107 16.85 -9.41 -8.86
N PHE A 108 16.90 -9.87 -7.60
CA PHE A 108 17.42 -9.07 -6.50
C PHE A 108 18.65 -9.71 -5.83
N GLY A 109 19.00 -10.95 -6.18
CA GLY A 109 20.11 -11.69 -5.57
C GLY A 109 19.91 -12.03 -4.09
N ARG A 110 18.71 -11.79 -3.54
CA ARG A 110 18.34 -11.97 -2.12
C ARG A 110 16.84 -12.12 -1.95
N LEU A 111 16.39 -12.74 -0.84
CA LEU A 111 14.96 -12.93 -0.53
C LEU A 111 14.36 -11.82 0.33
N ASP A 112 15.19 -10.93 0.89
CA ASP A 112 14.80 -9.86 1.81
C ASP A 112 15.14 -8.45 1.30
N PRO A 113 14.89 -8.09 0.00
CA PRO A 113 15.04 -6.72 -0.43
C PRO A 113 14.03 -5.82 0.31
N ALA A 114 14.33 -4.54 0.45
CA ALA A 114 13.39 -3.63 1.09
C ALA A 114 12.10 -3.51 0.26
N LEU A 115 10.93 -3.50 0.92
CA LEU A 115 9.65 -3.38 0.23
C LEU A 115 9.61 -2.15 -0.70
N GLY A 116 10.10 -1.01 -0.23
CA GLY A 116 10.15 0.22 -1.01
C GLY A 116 11.06 0.19 -2.24
N ASP A 117 12.00 -0.75 -2.32
CA ASP A 117 12.83 -0.95 -3.51
C ASP A 117 12.09 -1.68 -4.61
N ILE A 118 11.14 -2.53 -4.24
CA ILE A 118 10.34 -3.33 -5.17
C ILE A 118 9.02 -2.62 -5.51
N GLN A 119 8.31 -2.12 -4.50
CA GLN A 119 7.00 -1.51 -4.63
C GLN A 119 7.13 -0.01 -4.87
N ARG A 120 6.71 0.46 -6.06
CA ARG A 120 7.00 1.81 -6.54
C ARG A 120 5.74 2.55 -6.98
N LEU A 121 5.61 3.81 -6.53
CA LEU A 121 4.65 4.76 -7.10
C LEU A 121 5.35 5.52 -8.23
N ARG A 122 4.91 5.26 -9.48
CA ARG A 122 5.57 5.81 -10.68
C ARG A 122 4.60 6.59 -11.56
N ARG A 123 4.98 7.81 -11.92
CA ARG A 123 4.29 8.60 -12.95
C ARG A 123 5.26 9.59 -13.59
N GLY A 124 5.36 9.60 -14.93
CA GLY A 124 6.33 10.43 -15.65
C GLY A 124 7.75 10.13 -15.20
N LYS A 125 8.48 11.14 -14.76
CA LYS A 125 9.86 11.03 -14.25
C LYS A 125 9.95 10.75 -12.74
N VAL A 126 8.81 10.71 -12.06
CA VAL A 126 8.77 10.50 -10.60
C VAL A 126 8.66 9.00 -10.30
N ASP A 127 9.58 8.50 -9.48
CA ASP A 127 9.66 7.13 -9.00
C ASP A 127 9.95 7.16 -7.50
N LEU A 128 8.97 6.79 -6.69
CA LEU A 128 9.03 6.85 -5.22
C LEU A 128 8.75 5.48 -4.61
N PRO A 129 9.41 5.13 -3.48
CA PRO A 129 9.02 3.94 -2.72
C PRO A 129 7.57 4.07 -2.25
N MET A 130 6.84 2.95 -2.25
CA MET A 130 5.47 2.93 -1.76
C MET A 130 5.31 1.81 -0.74
N LEU A 131 4.66 2.11 0.37
CA LEU A 131 4.35 1.18 1.45
C LEU A 131 2.85 0.86 1.46
N GLY A 132 2.46 -0.07 2.32
CA GLY A 132 1.10 -0.61 2.35
C GLY A 132 0.99 -1.90 1.55
N GLY A 133 -0.11 -2.58 1.67
CA GLY A 133 -0.29 -3.90 1.11
C GLY A 133 -1.64 -4.15 0.48
N THR A 134 -1.76 -5.31 -0.12
CA THR A 134 -3.01 -5.83 -0.67
C THR A 134 -3.98 -6.15 0.47
N ASP A 135 -5.15 -5.52 0.51
CA ASP A 135 -6.17 -5.66 1.57
C ASP A 135 -5.77 -5.12 2.96
N THR A 136 -4.74 -4.32 3.07
CA THR A 136 -4.51 -3.50 4.27
C THR A 136 -5.37 -2.22 4.24
N LEU A 137 -5.48 -1.52 5.36
CA LEU A 137 -6.21 -0.24 5.38
C LEU A 137 -5.47 0.84 4.58
N ARG A 138 -4.14 0.81 4.57
CA ARG A 138 -3.31 1.52 3.59
C ARG A 138 -3.19 0.67 2.34
N ALA A 139 -4.24 0.65 1.55
CA ALA A 139 -4.32 -0.25 0.41
C ALA A 139 -3.35 0.14 -0.72
N THR A 140 -2.54 -0.83 -1.11
CA THR A 140 -1.58 -0.71 -2.21
C THR A 140 -1.59 -1.98 -3.04
N THR A 141 -2.14 -1.91 -4.23
CA THR A 141 -2.35 -3.08 -5.08
C THR A 141 -1.66 -2.90 -6.42
N MET A 142 -1.07 -3.97 -6.93
CA MET A 142 -0.22 -3.96 -8.12
C MET A 142 -0.61 -5.08 -9.09
N TRP A 143 -1.84 -5.05 -9.62
CA TRP A 143 -2.40 -6.13 -10.43
C TRP A 143 -1.58 -6.52 -11.65
N ASP A 144 -1.03 -5.51 -12.35
CA ASP A 144 -0.23 -5.68 -13.57
C ASP A 144 1.00 -4.79 -13.53
N GLY A 145 1.59 -4.64 -12.33
CA GLY A 145 2.57 -3.60 -12.08
C GLY A 145 4.01 -3.96 -12.39
N GLU A 146 4.29 -5.22 -12.77
CA GLU A 146 5.66 -5.63 -13.05
C GLU A 146 6.27 -4.82 -14.20
N GLN A 147 7.44 -4.27 -13.95
CA GLN A 147 8.19 -3.47 -14.90
C GLN A 147 9.41 -4.25 -15.40
N ALA A 148 10.02 -3.82 -16.51
CA ALA A 148 11.21 -4.45 -17.07
C ALA A 148 12.40 -4.49 -16.09
N ASP A 149 12.44 -3.61 -15.11
CA ASP A 149 13.44 -3.58 -14.05
C ASP A 149 13.14 -4.53 -12.87
N GLY A 150 12.13 -5.40 -13.02
CA GLY A 150 11.68 -6.33 -11.96
C GLY A 150 10.89 -5.70 -10.83
N LYS A 151 10.75 -4.38 -10.82
CA LYS A 151 9.99 -3.66 -9.80
C LYS A 151 8.50 -3.63 -10.13
N MET A 152 7.69 -3.44 -9.10
CA MET A 152 6.24 -3.40 -9.23
C MET A 152 5.74 -1.96 -9.14
N ARG A 153 5.06 -1.50 -10.18
CA ARG A 153 4.39 -0.21 -10.14
C ARG A 153 3.02 -0.35 -9.49
N VAL A 154 2.77 0.45 -8.47
CA VAL A 154 1.42 0.57 -7.87
C VAL A 154 0.45 1.13 -8.91
N ARG A 155 -0.66 0.45 -9.14
CA ARG A 155 -1.71 0.84 -10.10
C ARG A 155 -3.07 1.04 -9.45
N HIS A 156 -3.35 0.29 -8.40
CA HIS A 156 -4.61 0.30 -7.67
C HIS A 156 -4.36 0.41 -6.17
N GLY A 157 -5.40 0.63 -5.42
CA GLY A 157 -5.38 0.80 -3.99
C GLY A 157 -6.07 2.10 -3.60
N ASP A 158 -5.57 2.74 -2.57
CA ASP A 158 -6.09 4.05 -2.17
C ASP A 158 -5.93 5.06 -3.30
N SER A 159 -7.02 5.74 -3.65
CA SER A 159 -7.03 6.80 -4.66
C SER A 159 -7.15 8.17 -3.98
N PHE A 160 -8.31 8.77 -3.96
CA PHE A 160 -8.58 10.00 -3.23
C PHE A 160 -8.96 9.67 -1.80
N ILE A 161 -8.19 10.20 -0.84
CA ILE A 161 -8.48 10.10 0.59
C ILE A 161 -8.83 11.48 1.09
N MET A 162 -9.97 11.62 1.74
CA MET A 162 -10.43 12.86 2.33
C MET A 162 -10.91 12.59 3.76
N LEU A 163 -10.38 13.36 4.70
CA LEU A 163 -10.84 13.39 6.08
C LEU A 163 -11.69 14.65 6.26
N VAL A 164 -12.88 14.49 6.78
CA VAL A 164 -13.81 15.60 7.03
C VAL A 164 -14.26 15.51 8.47
N ARG A 165 -14.18 16.63 9.17
CA ARG A 165 -14.68 16.75 10.54
C ARG A 165 -15.43 18.07 10.72
N TRP A 166 -16.32 18.11 11.68
CA TRP A 166 -16.98 19.29 12.15
C TRP A 166 -16.46 19.62 13.53
N ASP A 167 -16.10 20.88 13.75
CA ASP A 167 -15.79 21.35 15.10
C ASP A 167 -17.07 21.56 15.93
N LYS A 168 -16.89 21.96 17.19
CA LYS A 168 -18.04 22.21 18.10
C LYS A 168 -18.94 23.36 17.65
N ALA A 169 -18.44 24.25 16.80
CA ALA A 169 -19.20 25.34 16.22
C ALA A 169 -19.90 24.94 14.91
N GLY A 170 -19.74 23.71 14.46
CA GLY A 170 -20.28 23.18 13.19
C GLY A 170 -19.46 23.59 11.96
N GLN A 171 -18.26 24.15 12.13
CA GLN A 171 -17.40 24.50 11.02
C GLN A 171 -16.72 23.25 10.45
N VAL A 172 -16.62 23.17 9.14
CA VAL A 172 -15.98 22.05 8.43
C VAL A 172 -14.47 22.24 8.41
N VAL A 173 -13.74 21.23 8.89
CA VAL A 173 -12.30 21.12 8.72
C VAL A 173 -12.02 19.88 7.89
N SER A 174 -11.26 20.02 6.83
CA SER A 174 -10.99 18.90 5.93
C SER A 174 -9.58 18.92 5.36
N GLU A 175 -9.08 17.71 5.14
CA GLU A 175 -7.79 17.47 4.52
C GLU A 175 -7.93 16.36 3.48
N SER A 176 -7.14 16.43 2.42
CA SER A 176 -7.19 15.41 1.36
C SER A 176 -5.82 15.11 0.78
N ILE A 177 -5.72 13.96 0.14
CA ILE A 177 -4.54 13.51 -0.60
C ILE A 177 -4.96 12.58 -1.73
N GLN A 178 -4.19 12.55 -2.81
CA GLN A 178 -4.32 11.58 -3.88
C GLN A 178 -2.94 11.12 -4.36
N PRO A 179 -2.83 9.92 -4.97
CA PRO A 179 -1.53 9.31 -5.27
C PRO A 179 -0.69 10.07 -6.28
N TYR A 180 -1.31 10.93 -7.10
CA TYR A 180 -0.60 11.63 -8.18
C TYR A 180 -0.82 13.15 -8.08
N GLY A 181 -1.34 13.74 -9.11
CA GLY A 181 -1.79 15.11 -9.19
C GLY A 181 -3.11 15.19 -9.95
N ALA A 182 -3.68 16.38 -10.06
CA ALA A 182 -5.00 16.58 -10.68
C ALA A 182 -4.98 16.59 -12.22
N ALA A 183 -3.80 16.76 -12.83
CA ALA A 183 -3.66 16.92 -14.28
C ALA A 183 -3.35 15.60 -15.00
N THR A 184 -4.23 14.60 -14.91
CA THR A 184 -3.98 13.21 -15.39
C THR A 184 -3.56 13.14 -16.87
N ASN A 185 -4.13 13.95 -17.74
CA ASN A 185 -3.88 13.92 -19.18
C ASN A 185 -2.93 15.03 -19.67
N ARG A 186 -2.19 15.66 -18.75
CA ARG A 186 -1.26 16.75 -19.06
C ARG A 186 0.10 16.50 -18.41
N PRO A 187 0.97 15.66 -19.00
CA PRO A 187 2.27 15.33 -18.43
C PRO A 187 3.21 16.52 -18.20
N GLU A 188 3.02 17.59 -18.95
CA GLU A 188 3.77 18.85 -18.85
C GLU A 188 3.29 19.74 -17.69
N SER A 189 2.12 19.48 -17.14
CA SER A 189 1.57 20.25 -16.04
C SER A 189 2.33 20.03 -14.74
N PRO A 190 2.62 21.08 -13.95
CA PRO A 190 3.18 20.92 -12.60
C PRO A 190 2.26 20.12 -11.68
N HIS A 191 0.96 20.01 -12.03
CA HIS A 191 -0.02 19.22 -11.29
C HIS A 191 -0.15 17.77 -11.77
N TYR A 192 0.78 17.27 -12.57
CA TYR A 192 0.79 15.89 -13.03
C TYR A 192 1.24 14.91 -11.92
N THR A 193 2.20 15.35 -11.08
CA THR A 193 2.83 14.51 -10.06
C THR A 193 3.01 15.20 -8.70
N ASP A 194 2.46 16.40 -8.51
CA ASP A 194 2.74 17.28 -7.37
C ASP A 194 2.32 16.70 -6.01
N GLN A 195 1.39 15.76 -5.97
CA GLN A 195 0.95 15.14 -4.72
C GLN A 195 1.66 13.83 -4.39
N MET A 196 2.46 13.26 -5.28
CA MET A 196 3.11 11.96 -5.09
C MET A 196 3.96 11.90 -3.82
N LYS A 197 4.78 12.92 -3.55
CA LYS A 197 5.63 12.97 -2.35
C LYS A 197 4.80 13.05 -1.06
N LEU A 198 3.72 13.81 -1.07
CA LEU A 198 2.79 13.89 0.06
C LEU A 198 2.10 12.55 0.28
N TYR A 199 1.65 11.91 -0.81
CA TYR A 199 0.94 10.65 -0.75
C TYR A 199 1.78 9.52 -0.16
N VAL A 200 3.03 9.34 -0.61
CA VAL A 200 3.91 8.30 -0.04
C VAL A 200 4.28 8.59 1.42
N ALA A 201 4.36 9.87 1.79
CA ALA A 201 4.63 10.30 3.17
C ALA A 201 3.37 10.30 4.08
N GLY A 202 2.18 9.99 3.54
CA GLY A 202 0.93 10.07 4.30
C GLY A 202 0.59 11.48 4.78
N LYS A 203 1.07 12.51 4.10
CA LYS A 203 0.85 13.92 4.46
C LYS A 203 -0.31 14.50 3.68
N PHE A 204 -1.31 14.97 4.38
CA PHE A 204 -2.51 15.56 3.81
C PHE A 204 -2.34 17.06 3.59
N LYS A 205 -3.07 17.59 2.65
CA LYS A 205 -3.20 19.04 2.38
C LYS A 205 -4.58 19.52 2.78
N PRO A 206 -4.71 20.76 3.29
CA PRO A 206 -6.00 21.32 3.66
C PRO A 206 -6.92 21.47 2.46
N VAL A 207 -8.21 21.33 2.69
CA VAL A 207 -9.29 21.64 1.75
C VAL A 207 -10.00 22.88 2.24
N HIS A 208 -10.01 23.92 1.42
CA HIS A 208 -10.61 25.24 1.73
C HIS A 208 -12.04 25.27 1.22
N PHE A 209 -13.04 25.21 2.11
CA PHE A 209 -14.46 25.25 1.76
C PHE A 209 -15.01 26.67 1.72
N GLU A 210 -14.56 27.51 2.65
CA GLU A 210 -15.03 28.88 2.72
C GLU A 210 -14.40 29.73 1.62
N TRP A 211 -15.23 30.53 0.94
CA TRP A 211 -14.78 31.41 -0.16
C TRP A 211 -13.63 32.32 0.26
N ALA A 212 -13.75 32.95 1.43
CA ALA A 212 -12.72 33.86 1.94
C ALA A 212 -11.38 33.15 2.15
N ASP A 213 -11.42 31.90 2.68
CA ASP A 213 -10.24 31.08 2.90
C ASP A 213 -9.64 30.59 1.58
N ALA A 214 -10.45 30.11 0.66
CA ALA A 214 -10.02 29.74 -0.69
C ALA A 214 -9.35 30.91 -1.42
N VAL A 215 -9.91 32.10 -1.30
CA VAL A 215 -9.35 33.34 -1.89
C VAL A 215 -8.02 33.72 -1.26
N LYS A 216 -7.89 33.61 0.07
CA LYS A 216 -6.66 33.91 0.82
C LYS A 216 -5.50 33.00 0.39
N HIS A 217 -5.77 31.74 0.10
CA HIS A 217 -4.77 30.75 -0.27
C HIS A 217 -4.60 30.57 -1.79
N ALA A 218 -5.38 31.29 -2.61
CA ALA A 218 -5.30 31.23 -4.06
C ALA A 218 -3.97 31.81 -4.56
N LYS A 219 -3.19 31.02 -5.30
CA LYS A 219 -1.96 31.46 -5.97
C LYS A 219 -2.25 32.27 -7.25
N ARG A 220 -3.38 32.03 -7.87
CA ARG A 220 -3.79 32.70 -9.13
C ARG A 220 -5.31 32.75 -9.21
N ARG A 221 -5.84 33.83 -9.73
CA ARG A 221 -7.25 34.03 -10.11
C ARG A 221 -7.34 34.28 -11.60
N TYR A 222 -8.26 33.65 -12.26
CA TYR A 222 -8.56 33.90 -13.69
C TYR A 222 -10.05 33.72 -13.93
N ARG A 223 -10.54 34.32 -14.99
CA ARG A 223 -11.86 34.00 -15.54
C ARG A 223 -11.65 33.01 -16.68
N PRO A 224 -12.41 31.88 -16.72
CA PRO A 224 -12.33 30.96 -17.82
C PRO A 224 -12.72 31.57 -19.14
#